data_e301deb32f45718a3d24fd03ba0ef7f1
#
_entry.id   e301deb32f45718a3d24fd03ba0ef7f1
#
_cell.length_a   1.000
_cell.length_b   1.000
_cell.length_c   1.000
_cell.angle_alpha   90.00
_cell.angle_beta   90.00
_cell.angle_gamma   90.00
#
_symmetry.space_group_name_H-M   'P 1'
#
loop_
_entity.id
_entity.type
_entity.pdbx_description
1 polymer ?
#
loop_
_entity_poly.entity_id
_entity_poly.type
_entity_poly.pdbx_seq_one_letter_code
_entity_poly.pdbx_strand_id
1 'polypeptide(L)'
;MIKKINIGELKINPINPRKITPEARKKLQCSIMLFPKMLFEAKLITTDEEYVVLCGNQRTRILQEEVLAKEPFSWKVVLQENEEYAAMSEHEKEEVISFWTKWCENPIIPIDFEENLSEEQKKELIVKDNKEYGEYNYDMLGSIYDEVSLVGMGFDEAIFYNPEDDPTAIAFTKGSKPRKIDMLSFGKYSVPVTREEYDLLRELYEEYVDGAGVDFGFIKELMTKNNLGIENQ
;
A
#
# COMPACT_ATOMS: atom_id res chain seq x y z
N MET A 1 5.90 16.48 -20.63
CA MET A 1 7.21 16.36 -21.37
C MET A 1 8.27 15.72 -20.47
N ILE A 2 9.01 14.70 -20.96
CA ILE A 2 10.02 14.03 -20.12
C ILE A 2 11.29 14.88 -20.04
N LYS A 3 11.70 15.22 -18.82
CA LYS A 3 12.97 15.89 -18.49
C LYS A 3 13.79 15.01 -17.54
N LYS A 4 15.11 15.22 -17.52
CA LYS A 4 16.00 14.60 -16.52
C LYS A 4 16.49 15.68 -15.56
N ILE A 5 16.35 15.43 -14.26
CA ILE A 5 16.67 16.40 -13.23
C ILE A 5 17.35 15.71 -12.04
N ASN A 6 18.15 16.45 -11.27
CA ASN A 6 18.64 15.97 -10.00
C ASN A 6 17.47 15.86 -9.00
N ILE A 7 17.32 14.71 -8.35
CA ILE A 7 16.21 14.48 -7.42
C ILE A 7 16.16 15.51 -6.27
N GLY A 8 17.30 16.07 -5.88
CA GLY A 8 17.41 17.10 -4.85
C GLY A 8 16.78 18.44 -5.24
N GLU A 9 16.55 18.68 -6.54
CA GLU A 9 15.90 19.91 -7.03
C GLU A 9 14.36 19.82 -6.93
N LEU A 10 13.80 18.62 -6.75
CA LEU A 10 12.36 18.44 -6.63
C LEU A 10 11.84 18.94 -5.28
N LYS A 11 10.77 19.70 -5.33
CA LYS A 11 10.09 20.25 -4.17
C LYS A 11 8.89 19.39 -3.79
N ILE A 12 8.90 18.86 -2.58
CA ILE A 12 7.77 18.09 -2.05
C ILE A 12 6.54 19.00 -1.95
N ASN A 13 5.41 18.52 -2.46
CA ASN A 13 4.16 19.26 -2.37
C ASN A 13 3.58 19.16 -0.94
N PRO A 14 3.45 20.28 -0.21
CA PRO A 14 2.95 20.29 1.16
C PRO A 14 1.46 19.97 1.28
N ILE A 15 0.69 20.16 0.21
CA ILE A 15 -0.76 19.94 0.19
C ILE A 15 -1.16 18.53 -0.27
N ASN A 16 -0.21 17.61 -0.44
CA ASN A 16 -0.51 16.22 -0.80
C ASN A 16 -1.30 15.53 0.33
N PRO A 17 -2.55 15.10 0.08
CA PRO A 17 -3.41 14.52 1.11
C PRO A 17 -3.00 13.10 1.52
N ARG A 18 -2.18 12.41 0.72
CA ARG A 18 -1.82 11.01 0.97
C ARG A 18 -0.78 10.87 2.07
N LYS A 19 -1.14 10.14 3.12
CA LYS A 19 -0.23 9.72 4.19
C LYS A 19 0.20 8.27 3.94
N ILE A 20 1.36 7.91 4.46
CA ILE A 20 1.90 6.56 4.39
C ILE A 20 2.36 6.13 5.78
N THR A 21 2.09 4.89 6.20
CA THR A 21 2.60 4.34 7.45
C THR A 21 4.10 4.01 7.32
N PRO A 22 4.84 3.90 8.43
CA PRO A 22 6.25 3.50 8.39
C PRO A 22 6.47 2.16 7.68
N GLU A 23 5.60 1.19 7.93
CA GLU A 23 5.65 -0.14 7.33
C GLU A 23 5.43 -0.07 5.81
N ALA A 24 4.37 0.61 5.36
CA ALA A 24 4.09 0.81 3.94
C ALA A 24 5.19 1.62 3.25
N ARG A 25 5.82 2.58 3.98
CA ARG A 25 6.97 3.33 3.48
C ARG A 25 8.18 2.41 3.24
N LYS A 26 8.47 1.49 4.16
CA LYS A 26 9.54 0.50 4.02
C LYS A 26 9.28 -0.45 2.84
N LYS A 27 8.05 -0.96 2.71
CA LYS A 27 7.64 -1.78 1.55
C LYS A 27 7.82 -1.02 0.24
N LEU A 28 7.37 0.23 0.16
CA LEU A 28 7.55 1.07 -1.03
C LEU A 28 9.02 1.34 -1.35
N GLN A 29 9.87 1.55 -0.33
CA GLN A 29 11.32 1.70 -0.51
C GLN A 29 11.93 0.44 -1.13
N CYS A 30 11.64 -0.73 -0.58
CA CYS A 30 12.11 -2.01 -1.14
C CYS A 30 11.63 -2.19 -2.58
N SER A 31 10.34 -1.99 -2.84
CA SER A 31 9.77 -2.11 -4.18
C SER A 31 10.46 -1.21 -5.22
N ILE A 32 10.76 0.04 -4.86
CA ILE A 32 11.51 0.96 -5.73
C ILE A 32 12.94 0.45 -5.97
N MET A 33 13.59 -0.04 -4.93
CA MET A 33 14.99 -0.43 -5.00
C MET A 33 15.20 -1.76 -5.73
N LEU A 34 14.26 -2.70 -5.59
CA LEU A 34 14.31 -3.99 -6.29
C LEU A 34 13.87 -3.86 -7.75
N PHE A 35 12.99 -2.93 -8.06
CA PHE A 35 12.49 -2.72 -9.42
C PHE A 35 12.57 -1.24 -9.86
N PRO A 36 13.78 -0.69 -10.07
CA PRO A 36 13.96 0.72 -10.43
C PRO A 36 13.25 1.12 -11.75
N LYS A 37 13.01 0.20 -12.68
CA LYS A 37 12.25 0.47 -13.91
C LYS A 37 10.87 1.08 -13.63
N MET A 38 10.20 0.70 -12.55
CA MET A 38 8.91 1.29 -12.19
C MET A 38 9.03 2.81 -12.04
N LEU A 39 10.10 3.28 -11.41
CA LEU A 39 10.33 4.70 -11.14
C LEU A 39 10.90 5.45 -12.36
N PHE A 40 11.79 4.81 -13.11
CA PHE A 40 12.53 5.46 -14.18
C PHE A 40 11.87 5.36 -15.56
N GLU A 41 10.91 4.44 -15.74
CA GLU A 41 10.28 4.18 -17.04
C GLU A 41 8.75 4.15 -16.98
N ALA A 42 8.14 3.53 -15.95
CA ALA A 42 6.72 3.22 -15.94
C ALA A 42 5.87 4.24 -15.18
N LYS A 43 6.30 4.66 -13.99
CA LYS A 43 5.58 5.62 -13.14
C LYS A 43 6.49 6.80 -12.80
N LEU A 44 6.71 7.69 -13.76
CA LEU A 44 7.51 8.88 -13.56
C LEU A 44 6.90 9.77 -12.45
N ILE A 45 7.78 10.55 -11.81
CA ILE A 45 7.34 11.63 -10.93
C ILE A 45 6.85 12.77 -11.81
N THR A 46 5.64 13.29 -11.56
CA THR A 46 5.09 14.43 -12.31
C THR A 46 5.29 15.71 -11.54
N THR A 47 5.78 16.75 -12.17
CA THR A 47 6.04 18.06 -11.58
C THR A 47 5.47 19.18 -12.43
N ASP A 48 5.24 20.32 -11.79
CA ASP A 48 4.95 21.58 -12.49
C ASP A 48 6.26 22.30 -12.92
N GLU A 49 6.09 23.51 -13.45
CA GLU A 49 7.16 24.38 -13.94
C GLU A 49 8.14 24.85 -12.84
N GLU A 50 7.72 24.83 -11.57
CA GLU A 50 8.55 25.15 -10.42
C GLU A 50 9.23 23.93 -9.77
N TYR A 51 9.10 22.76 -10.40
CA TYR A 51 9.55 21.46 -9.90
C TYR A 51 8.87 21.04 -8.59
N VAL A 52 7.63 21.54 -8.34
CA VAL A 52 6.79 21.04 -7.27
C VAL A 52 6.16 19.71 -7.71
N VAL A 53 6.30 18.70 -6.88
CA VAL A 53 5.82 17.34 -7.19
C VAL A 53 4.29 17.29 -7.11
N LEU A 54 3.64 17.03 -8.23
CA LEU A 54 2.21 16.82 -8.34
C LEU A 54 1.85 15.35 -8.08
N CYS A 55 2.55 14.42 -8.74
CA CYS A 55 2.38 12.97 -8.57
C CYS A 55 3.70 12.31 -8.15
N GLY A 56 3.65 11.36 -7.19
CA GLY A 56 4.84 10.64 -6.73
C GLY A 56 5.54 11.24 -5.51
N ASN A 57 4.88 12.04 -4.69
CA ASN A 57 5.46 12.66 -3.49
C ASN A 57 6.12 11.63 -2.55
N GLN A 58 5.51 10.47 -2.30
CA GLN A 58 6.11 9.46 -1.41
C GLN A 58 7.39 8.85 -2.01
N ARG A 59 7.41 8.60 -3.32
CA ARG A 59 8.60 8.14 -4.05
C ARG A 59 9.73 9.16 -3.98
N THR A 60 9.43 10.44 -4.18
CA THR A 60 10.38 11.54 -4.05
C THR A 60 10.97 11.63 -2.65
N ARG A 61 10.11 11.57 -1.60
CA ARG A 61 10.56 11.57 -0.21
C ARG A 61 11.48 10.39 0.11
N ILE A 62 11.14 9.19 -0.34
CA ILE A 62 11.98 8.01 -0.14
C ILE A 62 13.36 8.23 -0.75
N LEU A 63 13.43 8.69 -2.00
CA LEU A 63 14.70 8.93 -2.68
C LEU A 63 15.53 10.01 -1.99
N GLN A 64 14.92 11.13 -1.60
CA GLN A 64 15.61 12.24 -0.94
C GLN A 64 16.01 11.91 0.50
N GLU A 65 15.09 11.37 1.30
CA GLU A 65 15.24 11.24 2.74
C GLU A 65 15.83 9.89 3.17
N GLU A 66 15.56 8.79 2.42
CA GLU A 66 16.00 7.45 2.80
C GLU A 66 17.19 6.95 1.99
N VAL A 67 17.31 7.37 0.73
CA VAL A 67 18.37 6.89 -0.16
C VAL A 67 19.57 7.84 -0.19
N LEU A 68 19.32 9.16 -0.27
CA LEU A 68 20.40 10.15 -0.37
C LEU A 68 20.81 10.77 0.96
N ALA A 69 19.84 11.17 1.80
CA ALA A 69 20.12 12.03 2.96
C ALA A 69 20.56 11.28 4.22
N LYS A 70 20.28 9.98 4.34
CA LYS A 70 20.78 9.15 5.45
C LYS A 70 22.24 8.80 5.28
N GLU A 71 22.84 8.29 6.38
CA GLU A 71 24.23 7.79 6.35
C GLU A 71 24.51 6.99 5.09
N PRO A 72 25.71 7.13 4.48
CA PRO A 72 26.04 6.49 3.24
C PRO A 72 25.70 5.00 3.27
N PHE A 73 24.86 4.57 2.33
CA PHE A 73 24.43 3.18 2.16
C PHE A 73 23.49 2.61 3.26
N SER A 74 22.88 3.43 4.12
CA SER A 74 21.88 2.95 5.10
C SER A 74 20.71 2.18 4.46
N TRP A 75 20.37 2.50 3.21
CA TRP A 75 19.38 1.78 2.42
C TRP A 75 19.74 0.31 2.17
N LYS A 76 21.02 -0.08 2.23
CA LYS A 76 21.44 -1.49 2.11
C LYS A 76 20.90 -2.34 3.26
N VAL A 77 20.80 -1.78 4.47
CA VAL A 77 20.26 -2.48 5.62
C VAL A 77 18.79 -2.84 5.40
N VAL A 78 18.02 -1.89 4.82
CA VAL A 78 16.60 -2.12 4.53
C VAL A 78 16.40 -3.23 3.50
N LEU A 79 17.28 -3.31 2.49
CA LEU A 79 17.27 -4.41 1.52
C LEU A 79 17.61 -5.76 2.15
N GLN A 80 18.62 -5.82 3.05
CA GLN A 80 19.03 -7.05 3.69
C GLN A 80 17.93 -7.69 4.56
N GLU A 81 16.99 -6.89 5.05
CA GLU A 81 15.84 -7.36 5.83
C GLU A 81 14.64 -7.75 4.94
N ASN A 82 14.76 -7.63 3.62
CA ASN A 82 13.68 -7.95 2.68
C ASN A 82 13.83 -9.38 2.15
N GLU A 83 12.77 -10.17 2.22
CA GLU A 83 12.77 -11.59 1.84
C GLU A 83 12.99 -11.79 0.34
N GLU A 84 12.40 -10.93 -0.52
CA GLU A 84 12.60 -10.98 -1.96
C GLU A 84 14.07 -10.73 -2.31
N TYR A 85 14.71 -9.72 -1.70
CA TYR A 85 16.14 -9.48 -1.87
C TYR A 85 16.97 -10.66 -1.35
N ALA A 86 16.59 -11.27 -0.22
CA ALA A 86 17.28 -12.43 0.32
C ALA A 86 17.25 -13.64 -0.63
N ALA A 87 16.14 -13.83 -1.33
CA ALA A 87 15.95 -14.91 -2.31
C ALA A 87 16.68 -14.70 -3.65
N MET A 88 17.14 -13.49 -3.95
CA MET A 88 17.88 -13.17 -5.19
C MET A 88 19.22 -13.90 -5.23
N SER A 89 19.67 -14.22 -6.45
CA SER A 89 21.05 -14.68 -6.67
C SER A 89 22.08 -13.58 -6.31
N GLU A 90 23.31 -13.97 -6.01
CA GLU A 90 24.37 -13.00 -5.68
C GLU A 90 24.61 -12.01 -6.82
N HIS A 91 24.48 -12.45 -8.08
CA HIS A 91 24.59 -11.57 -9.24
C HIS A 91 23.52 -10.50 -9.27
N GLU A 92 22.25 -10.85 -9.06
CA GLU A 92 21.13 -9.90 -9.00
C GLU A 92 21.31 -8.90 -7.84
N LYS A 93 21.75 -9.38 -6.67
CA LYS A 93 22.07 -8.51 -5.52
C LYS A 93 23.18 -7.52 -5.85
N GLU A 94 24.22 -7.95 -6.53
CA GLU A 94 25.29 -7.08 -6.98
C GLU A 94 24.81 -6.03 -7.98
N GLU A 95 23.94 -6.38 -8.91
CA GLU A 95 23.34 -5.45 -9.86
C GLU A 95 22.52 -4.36 -9.14
N VAL A 96 21.65 -4.75 -8.20
CA VAL A 96 20.85 -3.79 -7.39
C VAL A 96 21.78 -2.84 -6.63
N ILE A 97 22.77 -3.36 -5.92
CA ILE A 97 23.73 -2.57 -5.15
C ILE A 97 24.53 -1.63 -6.05
N SER A 98 25.04 -2.14 -7.17
CA SER A 98 25.79 -1.35 -8.14
C SER A 98 24.97 -0.21 -8.75
N PHE A 99 23.72 -0.50 -9.13
CA PHE A 99 22.82 0.50 -9.68
C PHE A 99 22.63 1.67 -8.70
N TRP A 100 22.21 1.39 -7.47
CA TRP A 100 21.91 2.43 -6.49
C TRP A 100 23.17 3.16 -6.00
N THR A 101 24.30 2.47 -5.90
CA THR A 101 25.59 3.10 -5.57
C THR A 101 25.95 4.14 -6.62
N LYS A 102 25.90 3.80 -7.91
CA LYS A 102 26.17 4.72 -9.02
C LYS A 102 25.14 5.85 -9.09
N TRP A 103 23.86 5.53 -8.83
CA TRP A 103 22.82 6.55 -8.84
C TRP A 103 23.03 7.58 -7.74
N CYS A 104 23.44 7.18 -6.53
CA CYS A 104 23.75 8.10 -5.44
C CYS A 104 24.88 9.08 -5.76
N GLU A 105 25.84 8.69 -6.60
CA GLU A 105 26.92 9.58 -7.04
C GLU A 105 26.41 10.69 -7.97
N ASN A 106 25.39 10.40 -8.78
CA ASN A 106 24.76 11.36 -9.69
C ASN A 106 23.24 11.09 -9.75
N PRO A 107 22.46 11.60 -8.76
CA PRO A 107 21.08 11.20 -8.55
C PRO A 107 20.11 11.87 -9.53
N ILE A 108 20.25 11.54 -10.79
CA ILE A 108 19.38 12.02 -11.88
C ILE A 108 18.19 11.08 -12.05
N ILE A 109 17.01 11.67 -12.19
CA ILE A 109 15.75 10.95 -12.42
C ILE A 109 15.00 11.56 -13.61
N PRO A 110 14.35 10.75 -14.45
CA PRO A 110 13.39 11.25 -15.42
C PRO A 110 12.10 11.65 -14.72
N ILE A 111 11.55 12.79 -15.11
CA ILE A 111 10.28 13.30 -14.63
C ILE A 111 9.35 13.59 -15.80
N ASP A 112 8.05 13.50 -15.54
CA ASP A 112 7.03 14.07 -16.42
C ASP A 112 6.79 15.51 -16.01
N PHE A 113 7.32 16.42 -16.84
CA PHE A 113 7.31 17.85 -16.58
C PHE A 113 6.11 18.48 -17.28
N GLU A 114 5.20 19.07 -16.48
CA GLU A 114 3.99 19.71 -16.93
C GLU A 114 4.09 21.24 -16.85
N GLU A 115 3.79 21.90 -17.95
CA GLU A 115 3.78 23.34 -18.05
C GLU A 115 2.36 23.87 -18.23
N ASN A 116 2.11 25.07 -17.75
CA ASN A 116 0.85 25.81 -17.96
C ASN A 116 -0.41 25.13 -17.36
N LEU A 117 -0.26 24.32 -16.32
CA LEU A 117 -1.42 23.81 -15.56
C LEU A 117 -2.01 24.94 -14.71
N SER A 118 -3.35 25.09 -14.74
CA SER A 118 -4.04 25.95 -13.78
C SER A 118 -3.98 25.34 -12.38
N GLU A 119 -4.16 26.15 -11.34
CA GLU A 119 -4.20 25.67 -9.96
C GLU A 119 -5.31 24.61 -9.72
N GLU A 120 -6.43 24.72 -10.43
CA GLU A 120 -7.50 23.73 -10.39
C GLU A 120 -7.04 22.42 -11.03
N GLN A 121 -6.38 22.46 -12.17
CA GLN A 121 -5.83 21.29 -12.85
C GLN A 121 -4.75 20.59 -12.01
N LYS A 122 -3.84 21.36 -11.35
CA LYS A 122 -2.85 20.81 -10.42
C LYS A 122 -3.52 20.04 -9.28
N LYS A 123 -4.54 20.64 -8.65
CA LYS A 123 -5.32 19.99 -7.56
C LYS A 123 -6.05 18.73 -8.04
N GLU A 124 -6.68 18.80 -9.21
CA GLU A 124 -7.38 17.68 -9.81
C GLU A 124 -6.43 16.51 -10.10
N LEU A 125 -5.26 16.79 -10.65
CA LEU A 125 -4.23 15.79 -10.93
C LEU A 125 -3.75 15.08 -9.65
N ILE A 126 -3.44 15.83 -8.58
CA ILE A 126 -3.04 15.29 -7.29
C ILE A 126 -4.12 14.34 -6.73
N VAL A 127 -5.40 14.73 -6.81
CA VAL A 127 -6.49 13.89 -6.30
C VAL A 127 -6.68 12.63 -7.14
N LYS A 128 -6.64 12.76 -8.47
CA LYS A 128 -6.83 11.64 -9.39
C LYS A 128 -5.70 10.61 -9.31
N ASP A 129 -4.45 11.05 -9.16
CA ASP A 129 -3.29 10.15 -8.98
C ASP A 129 -3.39 9.32 -7.68
N ASN A 130 -4.03 9.90 -6.66
CA ASN A 130 -4.19 9.24 -5.36
C ASN A 130 -5.44 8.36 -5.25
N LYS A 131 -6.34 8.39 -6.26
CA LYS A 131 -7.57 7.59 -6.27
C LYS A 131 -7.35 6.28 -7.01
N GLU A 132 -7.54 5.18 -6.30
CA GLU A 132 -7.51 3.86 -6.90
C GLU A 132 -8.85 3.59 -7.60
N TYR A 133 -8.75 3.15 -8.87
CA TYR A 133 -9.89 2.72 -9.68
C TYR A 133 -9.68 1.26 -10.06
N GLY A 134 -10.50 0.39 -9.53
CA GLY A 134 -10.46 -1.04 -9.81
C GLY A 134 -10.11 -1.89 -8.60
N GLU A 135 -10.39 -3.16 -8.72
CA GLU A 135 -10.09 -4.18 -7.72
C GLU A 135 -9.22 -5.25 -8.37
N TYR A 136 -8.34 -5.85 -7.58
CA TYR A 136 -7.55 -6.98 -8.03
C TYR A 136 -8.40 -8.25 -8.06
N ASN A 137 -8.22 -9.05 -9.10
CA ASN A 137 -8.69 -10.44 -9.10
C ASN A 137 -7.63 -11.29 -8.38
N TYR A 138 -7.84 -11.54 -7.10
CA TYR A 138 -6.89 -12.27 -6.25
C TYR A 138 -6.69 -13.73 -6.66
N ASP A 139 -7.72 -14.39 -7.21
CA ASP A 139 -7.59 -15.75 -7.74
C ASP A 139 -6.61 -15.78 -8.92
N MET A 140 -6.70 -14.78 -9.79
CA MET A 140 -5.78 -14.62 -10.91
C MET A 140 -4.36 -14.27 -10.44
N LEU A 141 -4.21 -13.39 -9.47
CA LEU A 141 -2.91 -13.06 -8.89
C LEU A 141 -2.22 -14.27 -8.27
N GLY A 142 -2.93 -15.04 -7.44
CA GLY A 142 -2.41 -16.27 -6.82
C GLY A 142 -2.14 -17.41 -7.81
N SER A 143 -2.70 -17.36 -9.03
CA SER A 143 -2.36 -18.30 -10.09
C SER A 143 -1.07 -17.97 -10.85
N ILE A 144 -0.63 -16.70 -10.79
CA ILE A 144 0.53 -16.17 -11.52
C ILE A 144 1.75 -16.00 -10.61
N TYR A 145 1.54 -15.59 -9.37
CA TYR A 145 2.58 -15.26 -8.42
C TYR A 145 2.38 -16.05 -7.12
N ASP A 146 3.47 -16.43 -6.48
CA ASP A 146 3.45 -16.97 -5.13
C ASP A 146 3.22 -15.86 -4.09
N GLU A 147 2.82 -16.27 -2.87
CA GLU A 147 2.48 -15.38 -1.77
C GLU A 147 3.67 -14.48 -1.38
N VAL A 148 4.87 -15.03 -1.26
CA VAL A 148 6.08 -14.29 -0.86
C VAL A 148 6.36 -13.16 -1.86
N SER A 149 6.23 -13.45 -3.16
CA SER A 149 6.39 -12.46 -4.22
C SER A 149 5.35 -11.35 -4.14
N LEU A 150 4.08 -11.70 -3.88
CA LEU A 150 3.00 -10.71 -3.77
C LEU A 150 3.15 -9.82 -2.53
N VAL A 151 3.55 -10.40 -1.39
CA VAL A 151 3.86 -9.63 -0.17
C VAL A 151 5.05 -8.72 -0.40
N GLY A 152 6.11 -9.19 -1.08
CA GLY A 152 7.25 -8.38 -1.51
C GLY A 152 6.86 -7.20 -2.40
N MET A 153 5.88 -7.39 -3.29
CA MET A 153 5.28 -6.33 -4.12
C MET A 153 4.37 -5.37 -3.34
N GLY A 154 4.12 -5.61 -2.04
CA GLY A 154 3.39 -4.73 -1.15
C GLY A 154 1.94 -5.12 -0.86
N PHE A 155 1.51 -6.29 -1.32
CA PHE A 155 0.22 -6.84 -0.92
C PHE A 155 0.21 -7.22 0.56
N ASP A 156 -0.99 -7.23 1.17
CA ASP A 156 -1.15 -7.61 2.58
C ASP A 156 -1.15 -9.15 2.69
N GLU A 157 -0.38 -9.71 3.62
CA GLU A 157 -0.37 -11.15 3.94
C GLU A 157 -1.76 -11.69 4.27
N ALA A 158 -2.61 -10.87 4.90
CA ALA A 158 -3.99 -11.23 5.23
C ALA A 158 -4.83 -11.62 3.98
N ILE A 159 -4.43 -11.19 2.78
CA ILE A 159 -5.12 -11.55 1.53
C ILE A 159 -4.94 -13.03 1.20
N PHE A 160 -3.84 -13.64 1.65
CA PHE A 160 -3.45 -15.03 1.36
C PHE A 160 -3.70 -15.96 2.54
N TYR A 161 -4.17 -15.44 3.69
CA TYR A 161 -4.45 -16.25 4.85
C TYR A 161 -5.52 -17.29 4.53
N ASN A 162 -5.14 -18.56 4.58
CA ASN A 162 -6.05 -19.68 4.48
C ASN A 162 -6.22 -20.31 5.87
N PRO A 163 -7.40 -20.23 6.47
CA PRO A 163 -7.65 -20.83 7.80
C PRO A 163 -7.40 -22.34 7.86
N GLU A 164 -7.36 -23.03 6.72
CA GLU A 164 -7.10 -24.47 6.66
C GLU A 164 -5.60 -24.82 6.90
N ASP A 165 -4.70 -23.84 6.72
CA ASP A 165 -3.27 -24.02 6.90
C ASP A 165 -2.81 -23.64 8.32
N ASP A 166 -3.70 -23.05 9.13
CA ASP A 166 -3.42 -22.70 10.52
C ASP A 166 -3.89 -23.82 11.48
N PRO A 167 -2.96 -24.57 12.11
CA PRO A 167 -3.32 -25.64 13.04
C PRO A 167 -4.05 -25.15 14.29
N THR A 168 -4.10 -23.83 14.52
CA THR A 168 -4.85 -23.19 15.63
C THR A 168 -6.22 -22.70 15.20
N ALA A 169 -6.50 -22.65 13.90
CA ALA A 169 -7.83 -22.31 13.39
C ALA A 169 -8.81 -23.45 13.72
N ILE A 170 -9.91 -23.10 14.34
CA ILE A 170 -11.02 -24.04 14.62
C ILE A 170 -11.51 -24.60 13.28
N ALA A 171 -11.49 -25.91 13.14
CA ALA A 171 -11.79 -26.66 11.92
C ALA A 171 -13.11 -26.19 11.26
N PHE A 172 -13.02 -25.43 10.21
CA PHE A 172 -14.12 -25.17 9.30
C PHE A 172 -14.10 -26.18 8.14
N THR A 173 -15.25 -26.75 7.86
CA THR A 173 -15.50 -27.89 6.99
C THR A 173 -14.83 -27.85 5.62
N LYS A 174 -14.21 -28.96 5.24
CA LYS A 174 -13.68 -29.27 3.90
C LYS A 174 -14.69 -28.98 2.78
N GLY A 175 -14.27 -28.17 1.80
CA GLY A 175 -14.90 -28.17 0.49
C GLY A 175 -15.23 -26.83 -0.15
N SER A 176 -14.66 -25.71 0.27
CA SER A 176 -14.89 -24.42 -0.40
C SER A 176 -13.59 -23.81 -0.96
N LYS A 177 -13.68 -23.30 -2.19
CA LYS A 177 -12.65 -22.51 -2.88
C LYS A 177 -12.13 -21.38 -2.00
N PRO A 178 -10.89 -20.88 -2.19
CA PRO A 178 -10.38 -19.73 -1.46
C PRO A 178 -11.38 -18.57 -1.56
N ARG A 179 -11.94 -18.18 -0.42
CA ARG A 179 -12.99 -17.15 -0.33
C ARG A 179 -12.33 -15.82 -0.03
N LYS A 180 -12.80 -14.78 -0.70
CA LYS A 180 -12.49 -13.40 -0.32
C LYS A 180 -12.76 -13.27 1.20
N ILE A 181 -11.72 -12.97 1.98
CA ILE A 181 -11.88 -12.76 3.42
C ILE A 181 -12.42 -11.34 3.58
N ASP A 182 -13.63 -11.24 4.09
CA ASP A 182 -14.20 -9.95 4.45
C ASP A 182 -13.60 -9.50 5.79
N MET A 183 -13.21 -8.23 5.87
CA MET A 183 -12.56 -7.66 7.04
C MET A 183 -13.50 -6.70 7.75
N LEU A 184 -13.71 -6.91 9.05
CA LEU A 184 -14.37 -5.95 9.92
C LEU A 184 -13.33 -5.00 10.52
N SER A 185 -13.39 -3.70 10.16
CA SER A 185 -12.44 -2.70 10.63
C SER A 185 -13.08 -1.71 11.59
N PHE A 186 -12.43 -1.48 12.74
CA PHE A 186 -12.85 -0.47 13.72
C PHE A 186 -11.64 0.19 14.37
N GLY A 187 -11.50 1.48 14.18
CA GLY A 187 -10.34 2.25 14.61
C GLY A 187 -9.04 1.73 13.95
N LYS A 188 -8.09 1.28 14.77
CA LYS A 188 -6.81 0.70 14.31
C LYS A 188 -6.85 -0.82 14.15
N TYR A 189 -7.97 -1.45 14.50
CA TYR A 189 -8.10 -2.91 14.47
C TYR A 189 -8.82 -3.33 13.20
N SER A 190 -8.36 -4.44 12.62
CA SER A 190 -8.99 -5.12 11.49
C SER A 190 -9.06 -6.61 11.82
N VAL A 191 -10.24 -7.19 11.75
CA VAL A 191 -10.49 -8.58 12.12
C VAL A 191 -11.05 -9.31 10.92
N PRO A 192 -10.47 -10.45 10.50
CA PRO A 192 -11.04 -11.26 9.45
C PRO A 192 -12.38 -11.82 9.91
N VAL A 193 -13.37 -11.80 9.03
CA VAL A 193 -14.69 -12.39 9.27
C VAL A 193 -14.99 -13.41 8.19
N THR A 194 -15.61 -14.52 8.57
CA THR A 194 -16.08 -15.51 7.62
C THR A 194 -17.22 -14.94 6.76
N ARG A 195 -17.49 -15.53 5.63
CA ARG A 195 -18.62 -15.11 4.79
C ARG A 195 -19.96 -15.21 5.52
N GLU A 196 -20.12 -16.21 6.35
CA GLU A 196 -21.33 -16.44 7.16
C GLU A 196 -21.48 -15.34 8.22
N GLU A 197 -20.40 -14.98 8.91
CA GLU A 197 -20.39 -13.85 9.85
C GLU A 197 -20.66 -12.51 9.16
N TYR A 198 -20.07 -12.31 7.97
CA TYR A 198 -20.31 -11.10 7.17
C TYR A 198 -21.78 -11.00 6.74
N ASP A 199 -22.35 -12.08 6.19
CA ASP A 199 -23.73 -12.09 5.72
C ASP A 199 -24.70 -11.89 6.91
N LEU A 200 -24.41 -12.51 8.08
CA LEU A 200 -25.19 -12.30 9.31
C LEU A 200 -25.09 -10.84 9.81
N LEU A 201 -23.88 -10.29 9.86
CA LEU A 201 -23.68 -8.89 10.28
C LEU A 201 -24.40 -7.92 9.35
N ARG A 202 -24.37 -8.19 8.03
CA ARG A 202 -25.07 -7.39 7.04
C ARG A 202 -26.59 -7.44 7.24
N GLU A 203 -27.17 -8.63 7.40
CA GLU A 203 -28.59 -8.79 7.65
C GLU A 203 -29.04 -8.07 8.92
N LEU A 204 -28.29 -8.22 10.02
CA LEU A 204 -28.56 -7.53 11.28
C LEU A 204 -28.45 -6.01 11.15
N TYR A 205 -27.51 -5.53 10.34
CA TYR A 205 -27.35 -4.11 10.08
C TYR A 205 -28.50 -3.54 9.23
N GLU A 206 -28.90 -4.23 8.17
CA GLU A 206 -30.02 -3.86 7.31
C GLU A 206 -31.32 -3.80 8.14
N GLU A 207 -31.59 -4.83 8.96
CA GLU A 207 -32.75 -4.86 9.87
C GLU A 207 -32.74 -3.69 10.88
N TYR A 208 -31.55 -3.37 11.42
CA TYR A 208 -31.38 -2.25 12.34
C TYR A 208 -31.69 -0.91 11.67
N VAL A 209 -31.14 -0.66 10.48
CA VAL A 209 -31.32 0.58 9.73
C VAL A 209 -32.79 0.75 9.34
N ASP A 210 -33.44 -0.30 8.87
CA ASP A 210 -34.86 -0.28 8.50
C ASP A 210 -35.76 0.01 9.72
N GLY A 211 -35.41 -0.51 10.89
CA GLY A 211 -36.16 -0.30 12.12
C GLY A 211 -35.89 1.05 12.81
N ALA A 212 -34.63 1.48 12.83
CA ALA A 212 -34.20 2.69 13.53
C ALA A 212 -34.25 3.96 12.66
N GLY A 213 -34.23 3.80 11.32
CA GLY A 213 -34.19 4.90 10.35
C GLY A 213 -32.86 5.67 10.35
N VAL A 214 -31.84 5.14 11.04
CA VAL A 214 -30.49 5.71 11.14
C VAL A 214 -29.45 4.59 11.21
N ASP A 215 -28.25 4.84 10.74
CA ASP A 215 -27.11 3.91 10.76
C ASP A 215 -26.26 4.00 12.04
N PHE A 216 -26.51 5.00 12.86
CA PHE A 216 -25.77 5.25 14.10
C PHE A 216 -26.31 4.43 15.27
N GLY A 217 -25.41 3.78 16.03
CA GLY A 217 -25.77 3.02 17.24
C GLY A 217 -25.92 1.51 17.04
N PHE A 218 -25.76 0.99 15.83
CA PHE A 218 -25.85 -0.43 15.50
C PHE A 218 -24.98 -1.33 16.41
N ILE A 219 -23.72 -0.97 16.62
CA ILE A 219 -22.81 -1.77 17.47
C ILE A 219 -23.30 -1.82 18.92
N LYS A 220 -23.85 -0.72 19.46
CA LYS A 220 -24.42 -0.70 20.80
C LYS A 220 -25.62 -1.63 20.92
N GLU A 221 -26.50 -1.62 19.93
CA GLU A 221 -27.66 -2.50 19.84
C GLU A 221 -27.24 -3.98 19.78
N LEU A 222 -26.28 -4.30 18.91
CA LEU A 222 -25.74 -5.64 18.75
C LEU A 222 -25.14 -6.19 20.05
N MET A 223 -24.38 -5.37 20.78
CA MET A 223 -23.80 -5.75 22.08
C MET A 223 -24.86 -5.92 23.13
N THR A 224 -25.89 -5.10 23.15
CA THR A 224 -26.99 -5.17 24.11
C THR A 224 -27.85 -6.41 23.90
N LYS A 225 -28.21 -6.72 22.65
CA LYS A 225 -29.04 -7.92 22.33
C LYS A 225 -28.31 -9.23 22.65
N ASN A 226 -27.01 -9.27 22.64
CA ASN A 226 -26.20 -10.47 22.89
C ASN A 226 -25.63 -10.56 24.30
N ASN A 227 -26.13 -9.77 25.27
CA ASN A 227 -25.65 -9.75 26.66
C ASN A 227 -24.12 -9.57 26.82
N LEU A 228 -23.47 -8.92 25.90
CA LEU A 228 -22.04 -8.64 25.93
C LEU A 228 -21.75 -7.39 26.80
N GLY A 229 -22.37 -7.34 27.98
CA GLY A 229 -22.01 -6.54 29.16
C GLY A 229 -21.63 -5.09 28.89
N ILE A 230 -22.59 -4.24 28.51
CA ILE A 230 -22.53 -2.82 28.86
C ILE A 230 -23.43 -2.64 30.07
N GLU A 231 -22.91 -2.85 31.28
CA GLU A 231 -23.55 -2.34 32.49
C GLU A 231 -23.58 -0.81 32.37
N ASN A 232 -24.78 -0.26 32.45
CA ASN A 232 -24.98 1.19 32.49
C ASN A 232 -24.26 1.75 33.72
N GLN A 233 -23.18 2.47 33.53
CA GLN A 233 -22.68 3.45 34.51
C GLN A 233 -23.20 4.84 34.19
#